data_64bc49e562e18fff9f80db372aabb0ee
#
_entry.id   64bc49e562e18fff9f80db372aabb0ee
#
_cell.length_a   1.000
_cell.length_b   1.000
_cell.length_c   1.000
_cell.angle_alpha   90.00
_cell.angle_beta   90.00
_cell.angle_gamma   90.00
#
_symmetry.space_group_name_H-M   'P 1'
#
loop_
_entity.id
_entity.type
_entity.pdbx_description
1 polymer ?
#
loop_
_entity_poly.entity_id
_entity_poly.type
_entity_poly.pdbx_seq_one_letter_code
_entity_poly.pdbx_strand_id
1 'polypeptide(L)'
;GDHPRRAGVSALGFGGSNFHCLLEEYQAEKTAVDWHGDVQIAAFSAADEQALAALLEEFPGAAGWDELRLAADHSRRNFDLQQPCRLLLVFDKQHTSPADQLHAAQSMLRSKAGSTAWSTPDGSYFAKGAANTQLAMLFPGQGAQYTGMLRDLAIQFPEFLEAFQAADQAFFANTGGKQGRLAELVYPRPAFDPAARQANEARLRATEVAQPALGAVSLGARQVLASFGVTAGIFAGHSYGELTALCSGDYFDADALHALSRLRGELMAAGAGDRGSMLAVSAPLDQIEAFLRESGLQLVLANRNTPGQGVLSGATAEIEKAAELLDQKELRYQRLSVAAAFHSELVAAASGPFGERLQQISFNKPNAAVYANTTGEAYPEQA
;
A
#
# COMPACT_ATOMS: atom_id res chain seq x y z
N GLY A 1 28.80 31.52 -16.19
CA GLY A 1 27.58 32.33 -16.12
C GLY A 1 26.72 31.83 -14.99
N ASP A 2 25.91 32.68 -14.41
CA ASP A 2 25.09 32.39 -13.20
C ASP A 2 23.86 31.49 -13.50
N HIS A 3 23.73 31.01 -14.74
CA HIS A 3 22.61 30.17 -15.16
C HIS A 3 23.10 28.89 -15.82
N PRO A 4 22.37 27.76 -15.61
CA PRO A 4 22.71 26.49 -16.24
C PRO A 4 22.61 26.59 -17.77
N ARG A 5 23.48 25.88 -18.48
CA ARG A 5 23.42 25.76 -19.94
C ARG A 5 22.14 25.02 -20.34
N ARG A 6 21.45 25.50 -21.35
CA ARG A 6 20.23 24.91 -21.90
C ARG A 6 20.33 24.69 -23.37
N ALA A 7 19.76 23.60 -23.85
CA ALA A 7 19.69 23.29 -25.27
C ALA A 7 18.31 22.70 -25.61
N GLY A 8 17.81 23.07 -26.79
CA GLY A 8 16.63 22.43 -27.39
C GLY A 8 17.04 21.58 -28.57
N VAL A 9 16.55 20.35 -28.63
CA VAL A 9 16.77 19.43 -29.75
C VAL A 9 15.42 19.07 -30.36
N SER A 10 15.23 19.35 -31.65
CA SER A 10 14.02 18.99 -32.37
C SER A 10 14.34 17.96 -33.44
N ALA A 11 13.56 16.91 -33.50
CA ALA A 11 13.53 15.93 -34.57
C ALA A 11 12.21 16.05 -35.33
N LEU A 12 12.28 16.46 -36.59
CA LEU A 12 11.12 16.67 -37.47
C LEU A 12 11.17 15.65 -38.60
N GLY A 13 10.17 14.76 -38.67
CA GLY A 13 10.07 13.72 -39.68
C GLY A 13 9.02 14.03 -40.75
N PHE A 14 9.30 13.73 -42.03
CA PHE A 14 8.32 13.81 -43.10
C PHE A 14 7.26 12.72 -42.91
N GLY A 15 6.02 13.12 -42.63
CA GLY A 15 4.89 12.17 -42.39
C GLY A 15 4.96 11.37 -41.11
N GLY A 16 5.88 11.74 -40.18
CA GLY A 16 6.07 11.05 -38.90
C GLY A 16 5.79 11.95 -37.69
N SER A 17 6.08 11.40 -36.49
CA SER A 17 6.00 12.16 -35.27
C SER A 17 7.11 13.18 -35.14
N ASN A 18 6.78 14.35 -34.62
CA ASN A 18 7.74 15.38 -34.28
C ASN A 18 8.06 15.32 -32.80
N PHE A 19 9.33 15.38 -32.47
CA PHE A 19 9.81 15.35 -31.09
C PHE A 19 10.61 16.61 -30.78
N HIS A 20 10.43 17.14 -29.59
CA HIS A 20 11.24 18.22 -29.06
C HIS A 20 11.70 17.86 -27.65
N CYS A 21 12.99 17.98 -27.38
CA CYS A 21 13.60 17.74 -26.09
C CYS A 21 14.32 18.99 -25.61
N LEU A 22 14.07 19.38 -24.38
CA LEU A 22 14.82 20.43 -23.70
C LEU A 22 15.83 19.77 -22.76
N LEU A 23 17.08 20.18 -22.89
CA LEU A 23 18.18 19.74 -22.04
C LEU A 23 18.64 20.92 -21.20
N GLU A 24 18.92 20.65 -19.94
CA GLU A 24 19.50 21.62 -19.01
C GLU A 24 20.70 20.99 -18.32
N GLU A 25 21.76 21.79 -18.13
CA GLU A 25 22.92 21.36 -17.37
C GLU A 25 22.52 21.02 -15.92
N TYR A 26 22.85 19.82 -15.48
CA TYR A 26 22.58 19.39 -14.10
C TYR A 26 23.48 20.18 -13.12
N GLN A 27 22.84 20.79 -12.14
CA GLN A 27 23.51 21.46 -11.02
C GLN A 27 23.10 20.76 -9.73
N ALA A 28 24.07 20.21 -8.99
CA ALA A 28 23.81 19.44 -7.77
C ALA A 28 23.14 20.25 -6.65
N GLU A 29 23.31 21.59 -6.65
CA GLU A 29 22.75 22.51 -5.67
C GLU A 29 21.44 23.20 -6.16
N LYS A 30 20.72 22.58 -7.08
CA LYS A 30 19.42 23.11 -7.48
C LYS A 30 18.47 23.18 -6.27
N THR A 31 17.90 24.35 -6.05
CA THR A 31 16.73 24.48 -5.17
C THR A 31 15.66 23.50 -5.65
N ALA A 32 15.11 22.67 -4.76
CA ALA A 32 14.05 21.76 -5.11
C ALA A 32 12.93 22.52 -5.84
N VAL A 33 12.53 22.01 -6.99
CA VAL A 33 11.40 22.56 -7.73
C VAL A 33 10.15 22.33 -6.89
N ASP A 34 9.28 23.33 -6.82
CA ASP A 34 7.98 23.21 -6.19
C ASP A 34 7.19 22.02 -6.76
N TRP A 35 6.50 21.29 -5.87
CA TRP A 35 5.61 20.20 -6.24
C TRP A 35 4.44 20.75 -7.08
N HIS A 36 4.22 20.19 -8.27
CA HIS A 36 3.33 20.74 -9.27
C HIS A 36 2.19 19.79 -9.69
N GLY A 37 1.98 18.74 -8.88
CA GLY A 37 0.87 17.82 -9.07
C GLY A 37 -0.50 18.41 -8.71
N ASP A 38 -1.54 17.64 -9.04
CA ASP A 38 -2.94 18.00 -8.77
C ASP A 38 -3.35 17.90 -7.30
N VAL A 39 -2.46 17.41 -6.43
CA VAL A 39 -2.66 17.39 -4.99
C VAL A 39 -1.64 18.29 -4.31
N GLN A 40 -2.09 19.18 -3.44
CA GLN A 40 -1.23 20.06 -2.66
C GLN A 40 -1.51 19.88 -1.16
N ILE A 41 -0.47 20.02 -0.35
CA ILE A 41 -0.57 20.04 1.11
C ILE A 41 -0.16 21.41 1.60
N ALA A 42 -1.08 22.13 2.24
CA ALA A 42 -0.73 23.28 3.06
C ALA A 42 -0.49 22.81 4.49
N ALA A 43 0.61 23.25 5.09
CA ALA A 43 1.04 22.86 6.43
C ALA A 43 1.19 24.12 7.31
N PHE A 44 0.49 24.14 8.42
CA PHE A 44 0.48 25.25 9.37
C PHE A 44 0.92 24.78 10.75
N SER A 45 1.72 25.59 11.41
CA SER A 45 2.15 25.35 12.77
C SER A 45 2.17 26.65 13.57
N ALA A 46 1.73 26.60 14.83
CA ALA A 46 1.62 27.76 15.68
C ALA A 46 1.70 27.40 17.19
N ALA A 47 1.93 28.40 18.02
CA ALA A 47 1.99 28.24 19.46
C ALA A 47 0.63 27.84 20.07
N ASP A 48 -0.47 28.26 19.48
CA ASP A 48 -1.84 27.97 19.92
C ASP A 48 -2.83 27.96 18.77
N GLU A 49 -4.08 27.59 19.07
CA GLU A 49 -5.15 27.47 18.09
C GLU A 49 -5.59 28.82 17.52
N GLN A 50 -5.43 29.91 18.29
CA GLN A 50 -5.79 31.26 17.83
C GLN A 50 -4.79 31.76 16.77
N ALA A 51 -3.50 31.59 17.02
CA ALA A 51 -2.44 31.89 16.05
C ALA A 51 -2.56 31.00 14.79
N LEU A 52 -2.95 29.75 14.95
CA LEU A 52 -3.22 28.86 13.82
C LEU A 52 -4.40 29.34 12.97
N ALA A 53 -5.49 29.79 13.61
CA ALA A 53 -6.64 30.35 12.91
C ALA A 53 -6.30 31.61 12.12
N ALA A 54 -5.43 32.47 12.64
CA ALA A 54 -4.95 33.66 11.93
C ALA A 54 -4.18 33.30 10.66
N LEU A 55 -3.32 32.27 10.69
CA LEU A 55 -2.61 31.78 9.50
C LEU A 55 -3.57 31.27 8.42
N LEU A 56 -4.71 30.68 8.81
CA LEU A 56 -5.74 30.25 7.85
C LEU A 56 -6.50 31.41 7.22
N GLU A 57 -6.68 32.52 7.94
CA GLU A 57 -7.35 33.73 7.42
C GLU A 57 -6.48 34.43 6.34
N GLU A 58 -5.15 34.34 6.46
CA GLU A 58 -4.23 34.91 5.49
C GLU A 58 -3.99 34.01 4.27
N PHE A 59 -4.40 32.74 4.33
CA PHE A 59 -4.13 31.78 3.24
C PHE A 59 -5.11 32.00 2.07
N PRO A 60 -4.62 32.03 0.80
CA PRO A 60 -5.39 32.44 -0.37
C PRO A 60 -6.32 31.35 -0.89
N GLY A 61 -7.34 30.96 -0.14
CA GLY A 61 -8.25 29.85 -0.48
C GLY A 61 -9.16 30.10 -1.69
N ALA A 62 -9.39 31.37 -2.05
CA ALA A 62 -10.21 31.75 -3.21
C ALA A 62 -9.34 31.98 -4.48
N ALA A 63 -8.04 31.81 -4.39
CA ALA A 63 -7.11 32.02 -5.48
C ALA A 63 -7.13 30.89 -6.54
N GLY A 64 -6.55 31.15 -7.70
CA GLY A 64 -6.33 30.11 -8.70
C GLY A 64 -5.34 29.05 -8.23
N TRP A 65 -5.35 27.86 -8.89
CA TRP A 65 -4.54 26.71 -8.47
C TRP A 65 -3.04 27.01 -8.37
N ASP A 66 -2.49 27.82 -9.29
CA ASP A 66 -1.07 28.15 -9.28
C ASP A 66 -0.68 29.02 -8.05
N GLU A 67 -1.53 29.95 -7.68
CA GLU A 67 -1.33 30.77 -6.49
C GLU A 67 -1.50 29.95 -5.20
N LEU A 68 -2.50 29.08 -5.16
CA LEU A 68 -2.69 28.12 -4.05
C LEU A 68 -1.47 27.22 -3.87
N ARG A 69 -0.92 26.71 -4.97
CA ARG A 69 0.26 25.87 -4.98
C ARG A 69 1.47 26.58 -4.39
N LEU A 70 1.71 27.83 -4.79
CA LEU A 70 2.81 28.63 -4.24
C LEU A 70 2.61 28.93 -2.75
N ALA A 71 1.39 29.25 -2.34
CA ALA A 71 1.07 29.46 -0.93
C ALA A 71 1.23 28.15 -0.11
N ALA A 72 0.85 27.03 -0.66
CA ALA A 72 1.06 25.72 -0.04
C ALA A 72 2.56 25.37 0.10
N ASP A 73 3.39 25.65 -0.91
CA ASP A 73 4.85 25.49 -0.82
C ASP A 73 5.42 26.40 0.28
N HIS A 74 5.02 27.67 0.30
CA HIS A 74 5.45 28.61 1.34
C HIS A 74 5.04 28.15 2.74
N SER A 75 3.84 27.64 2.92
CA SER A 75 3.38 27.12 4.22
C SER A 75 4.20 25.91 4.69
N ARG A 76 4.56 24.99 3.79
CA ARG A 76 5.41 23.84 4.10
C ARG A 76 6.83 24.24 4.50
N ARG A 77 7.42 25.25 3.85
CA ARG A 77 8.76 25.77 4.19
C ARG A 77 8.80 26.44 5.55
N ASN A 78 7.68 27.04 5.98
CA ASN A 78 7.55 27.70 7.27
C ASN A 78 7.01 26.78 8.38
N PHE A 79 6.71 25.52 8.06
CA PHE A 79 6.19 24.57 9.03
C PHE A 79 7.26 24.15 10.02
N ASP A 80 6.97 24.35 11.31
CA ASP A 80 7.84 23.98 12.42
C ASP A 80 7.21 22.85 13.24
N LEU A 81 7.83 21.68 13.22
CA LEU A 81 7.40 20.49 13.97
C LEU A 81 7.42 20.69 15.49
N GLN A 82 8.20 21.69 16.00
CA GLN A 82 8.30 21.96 17.42
C GLN A 82 7.12 22.79 17.95
N GLN A 83 6.35 23.41 17.08
CA GLN A 83 5.14 24.13 17.48
C GLN A 83 4.08 23.17 18.01
N PRO A 84 3.40 23.53 19.11
CA PRO A 84 2.45 22.64 19.75
C PRO A 84 1.16 22.41 18.93
N CYS A 85 0.71 23.38 18.13
CA CYS A 85 -0.47 23.25 17.28
C CYS A 85 -0.06 23.10 15.82
N ARG A 86 -0.53 22.04 15.15
CA ARG A 86 -0.22 21.73 13.75
C ARG A 86 -1.49 21.38 13.00
N LEU A 87 -1.62 21.92 11.81
CA LEU A 87 -2.74 21.64 10.90
C LEU A 87 -2.22 21.37 9.49
N LEU A 88 -2.68 20.30 8.89
CA LEU A 88 -2.45 19.97 7.49
C LEU A 88 -3.77 20.03 6.73
N LEU A 89 -3.77 20.65 5.56
CA LEU A 89 -4.88 20.65 4.63
C LEU A 89 -4.41 20.03 3.31
N VAL A 90 -5.11 19.01 2.85
CA VAL A 90 -4.84 18.32 1.59
C VAL A 90 -5.85 18.81 0.55
N PHE A 91 -5.38 19.52 -0.45
CA PHE A 91 -6.21 20.02 -1.56
C PHE A 91 -6.05 19.11 -2.78
N ASP A 92 -7.14 18.63 -3.32
CA ASP A 92 -7.20 17.95 -4.61
C ASP A 92 -7.86 18.89 -5.62
N LYS A 93 -7.15 19.19 -6.72
CA LYS A 93 -7.58 20.14 -7.75
C LYS A 93 -8.95 19.83 -8.35
N GLN A 94 -9.31 18.56 -8.39
CA GLN A 94 -10.54 18.09 -9.02
C GLN A 94 -11.69 17.90 -8.02
N HIS A 95 -11.37 17.66 -6.73
CA HIS A 95 -12.34 17.17 -5.76
C HIS A 95 -12.53 18.10 -4.56
N THR A 96 -11.64 19.07 -4.33
CA THR A 96 -11.77 19.98 -3.18
C THR A 96 -12.00 21.42 -3.60
N SER A 97 -12.82 22.13 -2.80
CA SER A 97 -12.90 23.58 -2.80
C SER A 97 -11.98 24.11 -1.69
N PRO A 98 -10.83 24.71 -2.00
CA PRO A 98 -9.91 25.17 -0.96
C PRO A 98 -10.55 26.20 -0.01
N ALA A 99 -11.40 27.08 -0.52
CA ALA A 99 -12.11 28.07 0.31
C ALA A 99 -13.05 27.40 1.32
N ASP A 100 -13.82 26.39 0.88
CA ASP A 100 -14.75 25.68 1.76
C ASP A 100 -13.98 24.84 2.80
N GLN A 101 -12.89 24.21 2.41
CA GLN A 101 -12.06 23.43 3.32
C GLN A 101 -11.36 24.30 4.37
N LEU A 102 -10.86 25.48 4.00
CA LEU A 102 -10.33 26.47 4.96
C LEU A 102 -11.39 26.92 5.94
N HIS A 103 -12.60 27.25 5.46
CA HIS A 103 -13.71 27.65 6.32
C HIS A 103 -14.15 26.51 7.27
N ALA A 104 -14.20 25.27 6.77
CA ALA A 104 -14.49 24.10 7.58
C ALA A 104 -13.41 23.87 8.66
N ALA A 105 -12.13 24.00 8.31
CA ALA A 105 -11.01 23.88 9.26
C ALA A 105 -11.06 24.96 10.34
N GLN A 106 -11.35 26.21 9.99
CA GLN A 106 -11.56 27.30 10.98
C GLN A 106 -12.75 27.03 11.90
N SER A 107 -13.86 26.51 11.35
CA SER A 107 -15.02 26.12 12.14
C SER A 107 -14.68 24.98 13.12
N MET A 108 -13.91 23.99 12.65
CA MET A 108 -13.45 22.87 13.49
C MET A 108 -12.51 23.33 14.61
N LEU A 109 -11.57 24.26 14.36
CA LEU A 109 -10.70 24.82 15.40
C LEU A 109 -11.54 25.50 16.51
N ARG A 110 -12.61 26.20 16.14
CA ARG A 110 -13.52 26.85 17.10
C ARG A 110 -14.39 25.84 17.86
N SER A 111 -15.02 24.91 17.15
CA SER A 111 -15.98 23.97 17.74
C SER A 111 -15.32 22.84 18.54
N LYS A 112 -14.09 22.50 18.22
CA LYS A 112 -13.26 21.47 18.87
C LYS A 112 -12.13 22.08 19.71
N ALA A 113 -12.30 23.33 20.16
CA ALA A 113 -11.33 24.01 21.01
C ALA A 113 -10.94 23.13 22.22
N GLY A 114 -9.65 22.97 22.46
CA GLY A 114 -9.12 22.10 23.50
C GLY A 114 -8.98 20.62 23.14
N SER A 115 -9.40 20.19 21.96
CA SER A 115 -9.12 18.83 21.48
C SER A 115 -7.64 18.66 21.17
N THR A 116 -7.11 17.48 21.46
CA THR A 116 -5.71 17.14 21.13
C THR A 116 -5.51 16.74 19.66
N ALA A 117 -6.54 16.25 19.00
CA ALA A 117 -6.50 15.92 17.58
C ALA A 117 -7.92 15.83 17.00
N TRP A 118 -8.03 16.11 15.70
CA TRP A 118 -9.22 15.81 14.88
C TRP A 118 -8.83 15.71 13.40
N SER A 119 -9.65 15.03 12.63
CA SER A 119 -9.56 14.97 11.18
C SER A 119 -10.95 15.04 10.55
N THR A 120 -10.98 15.41 9.26
CA THR A 120 -12.21 15.49 8.47
C THR A 120 -12.07 14.64 7.20
N PRO A 121 -13.18 14.14 6.64
CA PRO A 121 -13.14 13.34 5.41
C PRO A 121 -12.58 14.09 4.19
N ASP A 122 -12.65 15.42 4.21
CA ASP A 122 -12.16 16.31 3.15
C ASP A 122 -10.64 16.58 3.20
N GLY A 123 -9.90 15.91 4.09
CA GLY A 123 -8.45 15.98 4.13
C GLY A 123 -7.87 17.05 5.05
N SER A 124 -8.57 17.42 6.13
CA SER A 124 -8.04 18.29 7.16
C SER A 124 -7.58 17.49 8.38
N TYR A 125 -6.37 17.77 8.89
CA TYR A 125 -5.75 17.03 10.00
C TYR A 125 -5.13 18.00 11.01
N PHE A 126 -5.66 18.02 12.22
CA PHE A 126 -5.15 18.83 13.32
C PHE A 126 -4.57 17.96 14.43
N ALA A 127 -3.47 18.41 15.01
CA ALA A 127 -2.89 17.81 16.22
C ALA A 127 -2.30 18.87 17.13
N LYS A 128 -2.43 18.67 18.46
CA LYS A 128 -1.89 19.53 19.51
C LYS A 128 -1.02 18.72 20.48
N GLY A 129 0.13 19.25 20.81
CA GLY A 129 1.10 18.61 21.69
C GLY A 129 2.05 17.66 20.96
N ALA A 130 2.91 16.97 21.71
CA ALA A 130 3.82 15.97 21.15
C ALA A 130 3.05 14.72 20.72
N ALA A 131 3.37 14.19 19.54
CA ALA A 131 2.90 12.89 19.12
C ALA A 131 3.72 11.81 19.85
N ASN A 132 3.15 11.23 20.91
CA ASN A 132 3.77 10.11 21.64
C ASN A 132 3.28 8.76 21.15
N THR A 133 2.90 8.67 19.87
CA THR A 133 2.39 7.44 19.26
C THR A 133 3.44 6.83 18.34
N GLN A 134 3.57 5.51 18.42
CA GLN A 134 4.35 4.77 17.44
C GLN A 134 3.50 4.57 16.18
N LEU A 135 4.10 4.81 15.02
CA LEU A 135 3.48 4.47 13.74
C LEU A 135 3.63 2.98 13.49
N ALA A 136 2.55 2.34 13.11
CA ALA A 136 2.54 0.98 12.62
C ALA A 136 2.30 0.98 11.10
N MET A 137 3.08 0.20 10.34
CA MET A 137 2.83 -0.05 8.93
C MET A 137 2.24 -1.44 8.74
N LEU A 138 1.14 -1.50 7.98
CA LEU A 138 0.43 -2.73 7.67
C LEU A 138 0.60 -3.07 6.19
N PHE A 139 1.03 -4.30 5.90
CA PHE A 139 1.24 -4.77 4.54
C PHE A 139 0.10 -5.69 4.11
N PRO A 140 -0.48 -5.48 2.90
CA PRO A 140 -1.59 -6.28 2.42
C PRO A 140 -1.13 -7.69 2.00
N GLY A 141 -2.08 -8.63 2.07
CA GLY A 141 -1.94 -9.97 1.50
C GLY A 141 -2.48 -10.07 0.08
N GLN A 142 -2.46 -11.30 -0.45
CA GLN A 142 -3.02 -11.62 -1.76
C GLN A 142 -4.51 -11.30 -1.81
N GLY A 143 -4.93 -10.67 -2.92
CA GLY A 143 -6.27 -10.10 -3.12
C GLY A 143 -6.26 -8.58 -3.23
N ALA A 144 -5.21 -7.91 -2.72
CA ALA A 144 -5.05 -6.46 -2.82
C ALA A 144 -4.40 -5.98 -4.13
N GLN A 145 -3.86 -6.91 -4.97
CA GLN A 145 -3.21 -6.57 -6.23
C GLN A 145 -4.23 -6.14 -7.30
N TYR A 146 -3.84 -5.16 -8.10
CA TYR A 146 -4.55 -4.71 -9.30
C TYR A 146 -3.56 -4.19 -10.34
N THR A 147 -3.92 -4.26 -11.62
CA THR A 147 -3.05 -3.75 -12.69
C THR A 147 -2.88 -2.24 -12.57
N GLY A 148 -1.64 -1.77 -12.68
CA GLY A 148 -1.29 -0.36 -12.52
C GLY A 148 -1.17 0.12 -11.07
N MET A 149 -1.12 -0.78 -10.08
CA MET A 149 -1.03 -0.40 -8.66
C MET A 149 0.18 0.50 -8.39
N LEU A 150 -0.08 1.64 -7.74
CA LEU A 150 0.89 2.69 -7.40
C LEU A 150 1.75 3.18 -8.59
N ARG A 151 1.20 3.16 -9.81
CA ARG A 151 1.90 3.61 -11.03
C ARG A 151 2.47 5.00 -10.88
N ASP A 152 1.74 5.92 -10.29
CA ASP A 152 2.17 7.31 -10.16
C ASP A 152 3.39 7.44 -9.26
N LEU A 153 3.50 6.60 -8.21
CA LEU A 153 4.72 6.54 -7.40
C LEU A 153 5.90 6.00 -8.22
N ALA A 154 5.67 4.97 -9.04
CA ALA A 154 6.71 4.40 -9.89
C ALA A 154 7.25 5.40 -10.94
N ILE A 155 6.41 6.33 -11.41
CA ILE A 155 6.80 7.36 -12.37
C ILE A 155 7.51 8.53 -11.71
N GLN A 156 7.12 8.89 -10.47
CA GLN A 156 7.55 10.12 -9.84
C GLN A 156 8.74 9.94 -8.87
N PHE A 157 8.88 8.76 -8.26
CA PHE A 157 9.85 8.54 -7.20
C PHE A 157 10.89 7.47 -7.59
N PRO A 158 12.17 7.86 -7.75
CA PRO A 158 13.23 6.92 -8.04
C PRO A 158 13.36 5.80 -6.99
N GLU A 159 13.09 6.10 -5.71
CA GLU A 159 13.13 5.12 -4.61
C GLU A 159 12.15 3.96 -4.84
N PHE A 160 10.95 4.28 -5.34
CA PHE A 160 10.00 3.23 -5.71
C PHE A 160 10.48 2.42 -6.90
N LEU A 161 10.96 3.12 -7.93
CA LEU A 161 11.41 2.49 -9.18
C LEU A 161 12.59 1.55 -8.94
N GLU A 162 13.57 1.95 -8.13
CA GLU A 162 14.73 1.14 -7.78
C GLU A 162 14.34 -0.15 -7.06
N ALA A 163 13.48 -0.05 -6.03
CA ALA A 163 12.97 -1.22 -5.32
C ALA A 163 12.19 -2.17 -6.23
N PHE A 164 11.34 -1.60 -7.10
CA PHE A 164 10.56 -2.38 -8.04
C PHE A 164 11.43 -3.04 -9.10
N GLN A 165 12.47 -2.37 -9.61
CA GLN A 165 13.42 -2.92 -10.58
C GLN A 165 14.22 -4.09 -10.01
N ALA A 166 14.65 -4.01 -8.75
CA ALA A 166 15.33 -5.12 -8.07
C ALA A 166 14.42 -6.36 -8.02
N ALA A 167 13.16 -6.19 -7.64
CA ALA A 167 12.17 -7.26 -7.63
C ALA A 167 11.89 -7.83 -9.04
N ASP A 168 11.78 -6.97 -10.05
CA ASP A 168 11.57 -7.37 -11.44
C ASP A 168 12.74 -8.21 -11.98
N GLN A 169 13.96 -7.80 -11.69
CA GLN A 169 15.16 -8.55 -12.06
C GLN A 169 15.21 -9.91 -11.36
N ALA A 170 14.94 -9.96 -10.06
CA ALA A 170 14.90 -11.20 -9.29
C ALA A 170 13.81 -12.15 -9.82
N PHE A 171 12.63 -11.63 -10.13
CA PHE A 171 11.52 -12.40 -10.70
C PHE A 171 11.88 -12.99 -12.06
N PHE A 172 12.44 -12.18 -12.97
CA PHE A 172 12.85 -12.61 -14.30
C PHE A 172 13.94 -13.69 -14.24
N ALA A 173 14.98 -13.48 -13.44
CA ALA A 173 16.08 -14.42 -13.27
C ALA A 173 15.59 -15.77 -12.70
N ASN A 174 14.75 -15.72 -11.68
CA ASN A 174 14.25 -16.90 -10.99
C ASN A 174 13.24 -17.72 -11.82
N THR A 175 12.52 -17.09 -12.76
CA THR A 175 11.60 -17.80 -13.68
C THR A 175 12.29 -18.26 -14.97
N GLY A 176 13.58 -17.94 -15.14
CA GLY A 176 14.29 -18.15 -16.40
C GLY A 176 13.64 -17.42 -17.57
N GLY A 177 12.96 -16.31 -17.29
CA GLY A 177 12.24 -15.50 -18.28
C GLY A 177 10.91 -16.09 -18.79
N LYS A 178 10.52 -17.28 -18.35
CA LYS A 178 9.31 -17.98 -18.86
C LYS A 178 7.99 -17.25 -18.57
N GLN A 179 7.94 -16.51 -17.49
CA GLN A 179 6.74 -15.73 -17.11
C GLN A 179 6.79 -14.26 -17.56
N GLY A 180 7.85 -13.86 -18.26
CA GLY A 180 8.11 -12.47 -18.60
C GLY A 180 8.61 -11.65 -17.41
N ARG A 181 8.48 -10.34 -17.50
CA ARG A 181 8.87 -9.42 -16.44
C ARG A 181 7.71 -9.11 -15.49
N LEU A 182 8.01 -8.93 -14.21
CA LEU A 182 7.02 -8.51 -13.22
C LEU A 182 6.41 -7.15 -13.60
N ALA A 183 7.22 -6.25 -14.17
CA ALA A 183 6.80 -4.95 -14.66
C ALA A 183 5.70 -5.05 -15.75
N GLU A 184 5.78 -6.04 -16.63
CA GLU A 184 4.78 -6.25 -17.69
C GLU A 184 3.46 -6.81 -17.14
N LEU A 185 3.51 -7.47 -15.98
CA LEU A 185 2.35 -8.03 -15.31
C LEU A 185 1.63 -7.00 -14.45
N VAL A 186 2.40 -6.15 -13.74
CA VAL A 186 1.85 -5.08 -12.90
C VAL A 186 1.43 -3.88 -13.73
N TYR A 187 2.23 -3.49 -14.74
CA TYR A 187 2.01 -2.34 -15.62
C TYR A 187 1.86 -2.78 -17.08
N PRO A 188 0.83 -3.56 -17.40
CA PRO A 188 0.62 -4.06 -18.76
C PRO A 188 0.36 -2.89 -19.71
N ARG A 189 0.58 -3.13 -21.01
CA ARG A 189 0.18 -2.17 -22.05
C ARG A 189 -1.33 -1.90 -21.95
N PRO A 190 -1.77 -0.68 -22.25
CA PRO A 190 -3.19 -0.35 -22.24
C PRO A 190 -4.01 -1.32 -23.08
N ALA A 191 -5.03 -1.92 -22.48
CA ALA A 191 -5.97 -2.81 -23.14
C ALA A 191 -7.27 -2.05 -23.39
N PHE A 192 -7.68 -1.96 -24.68
CA PHE A 192 -8.87 -1.22 -25.08
C PHE A 192 -10.13 -2.08 -25.02
N ASP A 193 -10.00 -3.39 -25.10
CA ASP A 193 -11.14 -4.28 -24.96
C ASP A 193 -11.24 -4.89 -23.54
N PRO A 194 -12.47 -5.20 -23.07
CA PRO A 194 -12.69 -5.76 -21.73
C PRO A 194 -12.04 -7.14 -21.52
N ALA A 195 -11.98 -7.99 -22.54
CA ALA A 195 -11.43 -9.33 -22.43
C ALA A 195 -9.91 -9.28 -22.20
N ALA A 196 -9.20 -8.40 -22.90
CA ALA A 196 -7.77 -8.19 -22.68
C ALA A 196 -7.48 -7.62 -21.29
N ARG A 197 -8.33 -6.70 -20.79
CA ARG A 197 -8.22 -6.19 -19.40
C ARG A 197 -8.40 -7.32 -18.40
N GLN A 198 -9.42 -8.13 -18.56
CA GLN A 198 -9.68 -9.28 -17.69
C GLN A 198 -8.53 -10.30 -17.72
N ALA A 199 -7.96 -10.54 -18.90
CA ALA A 199 -6.79 -11.41 -19.04
C ALA A 199 -5.56 -10.88 -18.29
N ASN A 200 -5.28 -9.57 -18.34
CA ASN A 200 -4.21 -8.95 -17.57
C ASN A 200 -4.44 -9.10 -16.07
N GLU A 201 -5.65 -8.82 -15.59
CA GLU A 201 -6.01 -9.02 -14.18
C GLU A 201 -5.88 -10.49 -13.75
N ALA A 202 -6.29 -11.43 -14.59
CA ALA A 202 -6.17 -12.85 -14.30
C ALA A 202 -4.69 -13.30 -14.18
N ARG A 203 -3.82 -12.79 -15.06
CA ARG A 203 -2.37 -13.06 -15.00
C ARG A 203 -1.76 -12.53 -13.70
N LEU A 204 -2.08 -11.29 -13.32
CA LEU A 204 -1.58 -10.69 -12.07
C LEU A 204 -2.15 -11.40 -10.82
N ARG A 205 -3.33 -12.01 -10.93
CA ARG A 205 -3.99 -12.74 -9.84
C ARG A 205 -3.38 -14.12 -9.58
N ALA A 206 -2.62 -14.69 -10.52
CA ALA A 206 -1.91 -15.94 -10.32
C ALA A 206 -0.99 -15.85 -9.10
N THR A 207 -1.05 -16.83 -8.19
CA THR A 207 -0.42 -16.75 -6.86
C THR A 207 1.09 -16.54 -6.95
N GLU A 208 1.73 -17.20 -7.91
CA GLU A 208 3.16 -17.10 -8.21
C GLU A 208 3.60 -15.74 -8.77
N VAL A 209 2.63 -14.91 -9.17
CA VAL A 209 2.83 -13.52 -9.64
C VAL A 209 2.39 -12.51 -8.59
N ALA A 210 1.21 -12.72 -8.00
CA ALA A 210 0.60 -11.80 -7.07
C ALA A 210 1.49 -11.51 -5.85
N GLN A 211 2.10 -12.54 -5.27
CA GLN A 211 2.94 -12.39 -4.08
C GLN A 211 4.22 -11.59 -4.38
N PRO A 212 5.04 -11.92 -5.40
CA PRO A 212 6.17 -11.08 -5.79
C PRO A 212 5.76 -9.64 -6.14
N ALA A 213 4.64 -9.44 -6.83
CA ALA A 213 4.14 -8.12 -7.19
C ALA A 213 3.77 -7.26 -5.97
N LEU A 214 3.06 -7.84 -5.01
CA LEU A 214 2.70 -7.16 -3.76
C LEU A 214 3.94 -6.80 -2.94
N GLY A 215 4.92 -7.70 -2.84
CA GLY A 215 6.19 -7.43 -2.15
C GLY A 215 6.95 -6.28 -2.77
N ALA A 216 7.13 -6.30 -4.10
CA ALA A 216 7.81 -5.26 -4.84
C ALA A 216 7.19 -3.87 -4.65
N VAL A 217 5.86 -3.78 -4.82
CA VAL A 217 5.12 -2.52 -4.71
C VAL A 217 5.09 -2.02 -3.25
N SER A 218 4.94 -2.91 -2.29
CA SER A 218 4.92 -2.55 -0.87
C SER A 218 6.27 -2.03 -0.38
N LEU A 219 7.39 -2.66 -0.79
CA LEU A 219 8.73 -2.15 -0.48
C LEU A 219 8.98 -0.79 -1.15
N GLY A 220 8.60 -0.64 -2.42
CA GLY A 220 8.72 0.64 -3.11
C GLY A 220 7.95 1.75 -2.41
N ALA A 221 6.70 1.50 -2.02
CA ALA A 221 5.90 2.46 -1.28
C ALA A 221 6.52 2.81 0.09
N ARG A 222 7.05 1.81 0.82
CA ARG A 222 7.77 2.03 2.08
C ARG A 222 9.01 2.91 1.88
N GLN A 223 9.78 2.70 0.81
CA GLN A 223 10.98 3.51 0.53
C GLN A 223 10.62 4.96 0.22
N VAL A 224 9.54 5.20 -0.53
CA VAL A 224 9.03 6.57 -0.74
C VAL A 224 8.65 7.22 0.59
N LEU A 225 7.91 6.53 1.46
CA LEU A 225 7.57 7.05 2.79
C LEU A 225 8.83 7.36 3.62
N ALA A 226 9.83 6.48 3.58
CA ALA A 226 11.09 6.66 4.29
C ALA A 226 11.89 7.88 3.78
N SER A 227 11.88 8.17 2.46
CA SER A 227 12.53 9.37 1.92
C SER A 227 11.89 10.68 2.40
N PHE A 228 10.62 10.62 2.81
CA PHE A 228 9.93 11.72 3.49
C PHE A 228 10.07 11.69 5.03
N GLY A 229 10.93 10.83 5.57
CA GLY A 229 11.12 10.69 7.02
C GLY A 229 10.00 9.96 7.75
N VAL A 230 9.07 9.33 7.03
CA VAL A 230 7.97 8.54 7.61
C VAL A 230 8.48 7.13 7.88
N THR A 231 8.82 6.84 9.13
CA THR A 231 9.29 5.54 9.59
C THR A 231 8.33 4.94 10.60
N ALA A 232 8.27 3.61 10.68
CA ALA A 232 7.45 2.91 11.65
C ALA A 232 8.31 2.13 12.63
N GLY A 233 7.88 2.07 13.88
CA GLY A 233 8.48 1.24 14.92
C GLY A 233 7.80 -0.13 15.04
N ILE A 234 6.69 -0.34 14.33
CA ILE A 234 5.88 -1.57 14.35
C ILE A 234 5.48 -1.92 12.92
N PHE A 235 5.62 -3.20 12.58
CA PHE A 235 5.15 -3.74 11.31
C PHE A 235 4.23 -4.94 11.53
N ALA A 236 3.23 -5.07 10.69
CA ALA A 236 2.42 -6.27 10.59
C ALA A 236 1.97 -6.47 9.13
N GLY A 237 1.59 -7.69 8.78
CA GLY A 237 1.12 -7.98 7.44
C GLY A 237 -0.01 -8.99 7.46
N HIS A 238 -0.93 -8.90 6.52
CA HIS A 238 -1.97 -9.89 6.34
C HIS A 238 -1.47 -11.03 5.46
N SER A 239 -1.43 -12.27 5.97
CA SER A 239 -1.01 -13.45 5.22
C SER A 239 0.37 -13.27 4.54
N TYR A 240 0.41 -13.13 3.20
CA TYR A 240 1.65 -12.84 2.46
C TYR A 240 2.36 -11.56 2.96
N GLY A 241 1.60 -10.54 3.32
CA GLY A 241 2.14 -9.28 3.83
C GLY A 241 3.05 -9.43 5.05
N GLU A 242 2.95 -10.54 5.78
CA GLU A 242 3.81 -10.87 6.92
C GLU A 242 5.29 -11.01 6.50
N LEU A 243 5.57 -11.58 5.32
CA LEU A 243 6.94 -11.62 4.76
C LEU A 243 7.47 -10.21 4.46
N THR A 244 6.62 -9.35 3.92
CA THR A 244 6.99 -7.94 3.67
C THR A 244 7.21 -7.19 4.99
N ALA A 245 6.42 -7.46 6.01
CA ALA A 245 6.59 -6.89 7.35
C ALA A 245 7.91 -7.33 7.98
N LEU A 246 8.27 -8.61 7.89
CA LEU A 246 9.54 -9.15 8.40
C LEU A 246 10.75 -8.51 7.68
N CYS A 247 10.71 -8.39 6.36
CA CYS A 247 11.74 -7.67 5.60
C CYS A 247 11.81 -6.19 6.01
N SER A 248 10.67 -5.55 6.23
CA SER A 248 10.62 -4.13 6.65
C SER A 248 11.12 -3.90 8.07
N GLY A 249 11.04 -4.91 8.94
CA GLY A 249 11.62 -4.93 10.28
C GLY A 249 13.07 -5.42 10.34
N ASP A 250 13.73 -5.58 9.16
CA ASP A 250 15.11 -6.02 8.99
C ASP A 250 15.41 -7.45 9.48
N TYR A 251 14.41 -8.34 9.60
CA TYR A 251 14.69 -9.76 9.87
C TYR A 251 15.49 -10.42 8.75
N PHE A 252 15.30 -10.00 7.51
CA PHE A 252 16.07 -10.41 6.32
C PHE A 252 16.00 -9.32 5.25
N ASP A 253 16.86 -9.40 4.26
CA ASP A 253 16.98 -8.39 3.20
C ASP A 253 15.91 -8.55 2.08
N ALA A 254 15.93 -7.62 1.14
CA ALA A 254 15.01 -7.61 0.01
C ALA A 254 15.23 -8.80 -0.95
N ASP A 255 16.47 -9.27 -1.12
CA ASP A 255 16.76 -10.41 -1.98
C ASP A 255 16.13 -11.69 -1.42
N ALA A 256 16.20 -11.88 -0.11
CA ALA A 256 15.51 -12.97 0.57
C ALA A 256 13.98 -12.84 0.43
N LEU A 257 13.41 -11.62 0.59
CA LEU A 257 11.98 -11.39 0.36
C LEU A 257 11.58 -11.81 -1.06
N HIS A 258 12.32 -11.39 -2.09
CA HIS A 258 11.97 -11.69 -3.48
C HIS A 258 12.01 -13.20 -3.75
N ALA A 259 13.03 -13.90 -3.22
CA ALA A 259 13.15 -15.35 -3.33
C ALA A 259 12.01 -16.08 -2.60
N LEU A 260 11.70 -15.68 -1.37
CA LEU A 260 10.63 -16.26 -0.55
C LEU A 260 9.24 -16.00 -1.15
N SER A 261 9.00 -14.79 -1.67
CA SER A 261 7.73 -14.42 -2.31
C SER A 261 7.41 -15.31 -3.50
N ARG A 262 8.41 -15.52 -4.36
CA ARG A 262 8.29 -16.40 -5.52
C ARG A 262 8.05 -17.85 -5.09
N LEU A 263 8.91 -18.39 -4.23
CA LEU A 263 8.81 -19.78 -3.78
C LEU A 263 7.45 -20.03 -3.12
N ARG A 264 7.02 -19.16 -2.21
CA ARG A 264 5.72 -19.28 -1.56
C ARG A 264 4.58 -19.27 -2.57
N GLY A 265 4.64 -18.35 -3.53
CA GLY A 265 3.65 -18.26 -4.61
C GLY A 265 3.59 -19.55 -5.44
N GLU A 266 4.72 -20.10 -5.85
CA GLU A 266 4.82 -21.35 -6.60
C GLU A 266 4.31 -22.56 -5.80
N LEU A 267 4.74 -22.71 -4.55
CA LEU A 267 4.31 -23.80 -3.68
C LEU A 267 2.81 -23.78 -3.42
N MET A 268 2.24 -22.58 -3.18
CA MET A 268 0.80 -22.43 -2.97
C MET A 268 0.00 -22.53 -4.28
N ALA A 269 0.63 -22.29 -5.43
CA ALA A 269 0.04 -22.51 -6.74
C ALA A 269 0.16 -23.97 -7.19
N ALA A 270 1.07 -24.75 -6.61
CA ALA A 270 1.23 -26.16 -6.93
C ALA A 270 0.04 -27.00 -6.47
N GLY A 271 -0.19 -28.10 -7.16
CA GLY A 271 -1.29 -29.04 -6.89
C GLY A 271 -2.21 -29.22 -8.09
N ALA A 272 -2.77 -30.42 -8.21
CA ALA A 272 -3.75 -30.78 -9.22
C ALA A 272 -5.12 -31.04 -8.54
N GLY A 273 -6.21 -30.86 -9.26
CA GLY A 273 -7.56 -31.12 -8.77
C GLY A 273 -8.26 -29.89 -8.17
N ASP A 274 -9.17 -30.13 -7.24
CA ASP A 274 -9.89 -29.05 -6.53
C ASP A 274 -8.93 -28.30 -5.61
N ARG A 275 -8.66 -27.06 -5.95
CA ARG A 275 -7.83 -26.15 -5.13
C ARG A 275 -8.61 -25.51 -4.01
N GLY A 276 -9.91 -25.78 -3.95
CA GLY A 276 -10.82 -25.20 -2.99
C GLY A 276 -11.16 -23.73 -3.24
N SER A 277 -11.86 -23.16 -2.30
CA SER A 277 -12.37 -21.79 -2.37
C SER A 277 -12.40 -21.16 -0.99
N MET A 278 -12.69 -19.86 -0.93
CA MET A 278 -12.78 -19.10 0.32
C MET A 278 -14.03 -18.22 0.34
N LEU A 279 -14.57 -18.03 1.53
CA LEU A 279 -15.81 -17.29 1.77
C LEU A 279 -15.59 -16.31 2.94
N ALA A 280 -15.62 -15.02 2.69
CA ALA A 280 -15.61 -14.01 3.75
C ALA A 280 -17.02 -13.90 4.34
N VAL A 281 -17.14 -14.11 5.65
CA VAL A 281 -18.42 -14.05 6.38
C VAL A 281 -18.41 -12.84 7.29
N SER A 282 -19.43 -12.00 7.18
CA SER A 282 -19.64 -10.80 7.99
C SER A 282 -20.56 -11.11 9.18
N ALA A 283 -19.96 -11.64 10.23
CA ALA A 283 -20.62 -11.95 11.50
C ALA A 283 -19.58 -11.95 12.63
N PRO A 284 -19.98 -11.87 13.92
CA PRO A 284 -19.11 -12.07 15.07
C PRO A 284 -18.35 -13.41 14.96
N LEU A 285 -17.07 -13.41 15.34
CA LEU A 285 -16.21 -14.61 15.20
C LEU A 285 -16.74 -15.82 15.96
N ASP A 286 -17.32 -15.63 17.14
CA ASP A 286 -17.96 -16.69 17.93
C ASP A 286 -19.17 -17.31 17.19
N GLN A 287 -19.94 -16.51 16.47
CA GLN A 287 -21.03 -16.98 15.64
C GLN A 287 -20.53 -17.79 14.44
N ILE A 288 -19.43 -17.36 13.79
CA ILE A 288 -18.80 -18.11 12.69
C ILE A 288 -18.25 -19.44 13.19
N GLU A 289 -17.63 -19.47 14.38
CA GLU A 289 -17.15 -20.71 15.00
C GLU A 289 -18.28 -21.64 15.40
N ALA A 290 -19.39 -21.11 15.93
CA ALA A 290 -20.59 -21.89 16.21
C ALA A 290 -21.16 -22.50 14.92
N PHE A 291 -21.25 -21.70 13.84
CA PHE A 291 -21.67 -22.18 12.53
C PHE A 291 -20.82 -23.35 12.03
N LEU A 292 -19.49 -23.27 12.14
CA LEU A 292 -18.59 -24.36 11.73
C LEU A 292 -18.83 -25.64 12.56
N ARG A 293 -18.99 -25.51 13.85
CA ARG A 293 -19.27 -26.66 14.75
C ARG A 293 -20.62 -27.32 14.46
N GLU A 294 -21.67 -26.52 14.21
CA GLU A 294 -23.03 -26.99 13.97
C GLU A 294 -23.22 -27.60 12.59
N SER A 295 -22.57 -27.02 11.56
CA SER A 295 -22.72 -27.48 10.19
C SER A 295 -22.02 -28.82 9.91
N GLY A 296 -21.00 -29.18 10.68
CA GLY A 296 -20.18 -30.37 10.45
C GLY A 296 -19.37 -30.34 9.14
N LEU A 297 -19.30 -29.17 8.47
CA LEU A 297 -18.54 -29.01 7.23
C LEU A 297 -17.03 -29.08 7.48
N GLN A 298 -16.30 -29.64 6.52
CA GLN A 298 -14.84 -29.75 6.59
C GLN A 298 -14.20 -28.45 6.10
N LEU A 299 -14.41 -27.39 6.86
CA LEU A 299 -13.90 -26.04 6.61
C LEU A 299 -13.07 -25.54 7.78
N VAL A 300 -12.15 -24.65 7.52
CA VAL A 300 -11.36 -23.94 8.53
C VAL A 300 -11.71 -22.46 8.57
N LEU A 301 -11.68 -21.85 9.75
CA LEU A 301 -11.67 -20.38 9.90
C LEU A 301 -10.24 -19.90 9.62
N ALA A 302 -9.96 -19.63 8.35
CA ALA A 302 -8.63 -19.33 7.83
C ALA A 302 -8.10 -17.95 8.28
N ASN A 303 -8.98 -16.96 8.34
CA ASN A 303 -8.63 -15.61 8.78
C ASN A 303 -9.66 -15.06 9.76
N ARG A 304 -9.18 -14.32 10.75
CA ARG A 304 -9.93 -13.53 11.74
C ARG A 304 -9.60 -12.06 11.47
N ASN A 305 -10.25 -11.48 10.43
CA ASN A 305 -9.88 -10.15 9.96
C ASN A 305 -10.27 -9.03 10.93
N THR A 306 -11.45 -9.15 11.52
CA THR A 306 -11.97 -8.24 12.55
C THR A 306 -12.85 -9.02 13.53
N PRO A 307 -13.24 -8.46 14.68
CA PRO A 307 -14.23 -9.11 15.56
C PRO A 307 -15.55 -9.47 14.88
N GLY A 308 -15.89 -8.80 13.77
CA GLY A 308 -17.12 -9.01 13.00
C GLY A 308 -16.92 -9.62 11.60
N GLN A 309 -15.73 -10.14 11.29
CA GLN A 309 -15.46 -10.76 9.99
C GLN A 309 -14.41 -11.86 10.08
N GLY A 310 -14.77 -13.05 9.59
CA GLY A 310 -13.86 -14.17 9.39
C GLY A 310 -13.92 -14.72 7.97
N VAL A 311 -12.92 -15.52 7.60
CA VAL A 311 -12.85 -16.15 6.27
C VAL A 311 -12.83 -17.67 6.44
N LEU A 312 -13.79 -18.34 5.82
CA LEU A 312 -13.85 -19.80 5.72
C LEU A 312 -13.06 -20.26 4.49
N SER A 313 -12.33 -21.36 4.63
CA SER A 313 -11.49 -21.93 3.58
C SER A 313 -11.62 -23.46 3.56
N GLY A 314 -11.69 -24.06 2.38
CA GLY A 314 -11.77 -25.51 2.20
C GLY A 314 -12.14 -25.92 0.77
N ALA A 315 -12.51 -27.20 0.60
CA ALA A 315 -12.91 -27.74 -0.70
C ALA A 315 -14.09 -26.96 -1.29
N THR A 316 -14.09 -26.80 -2.63
CA THR A 316 -15.11 -26.00 -3.32
C THR A 316 -16.53 -26.45 -2.99
N ALA A 317 -16.78 -27.77 -2.97
CA ALA A 317 -18.10 -28.33 -2.63
C ALA A 317 -18.54 -27.99 -1.19
N GLU A 318 -17.61 -27.97 -0.23
CA GLU A 318 -17.91 -27.60 1.15
C GLU A 318 -18.21 -26.12 1.31
N ILE A 319 -17.49 -25.26 0.56
CA ILE A 319 -17.75 -23.81 0.49
C ILE A 319 -19.13 -23.51 -0.12
N GLU A 320 -19.55 -24.28 -1.13
CA GLU A 320 -20.88 -24.13 -1.74
C GLU A 320 -21.99 -24.50 -0.75
N LYS A 321 -21.84 -25.60 -0.02
CA LYS A 321 -22.76 -25.97 1.07
C LYS A 321 -22.79 -24.91 2.19
N ALA A 322 -21.63 -24.37 2.54
CA ALA A 322 -21.56 -23.30 3.54
C ALA A 322 -22.34 -22.07 3.08
N ALA A 323 -22.21 -21.66 1.83
CA ALA A 323 -22.96 -20.54 1.28
C ALA A 323 -24.48 -20.75 1.40
N GLU A 324 -24.99 -21.94 1.03
CA GLU A 324 -26.41 -22.28 1.15
C GLU A 324 -26.90 -22.23 2.62
N LEU A 325 -26.09 -22.72 3.56
CA LEU A 325 -26.44 -22.70 4.98
C LEU A 325 -26.37 -21.30 5.58
N LEU A 326 -25.44 -20.45 5.13
CA LEU A 326 -25.35 -19.05 5.53
C LEU A 326 -26.54 -18.24 5.01
N ASP A 327 -27.02 -18.49 3.78
CA ASP A 327 -28.24 -17.90 3.25
C ASP A 327 -29.47 -18.29 4.12
N GLN A 328 -29.60 -19.55 4.54
CA GLN A 328 -30.68 -19.99 5.44
C GLN A 328 -30.65 -19.31 6.81
N LYS A 329 -29.44 -18.94 7.28
CA LYS A 329 -29.24 -18.24 8.56
C LYS A 329 -29.23 -16.72 8.40
N GLU A 330 -29.49 -16.17 7.20
CA GLU A 330 -29.48 -14.75 6.85
C GLU A 330 -28.11 -14.06 7.17
N LEU A 331 -27.01 -14.81 7.14
CA LEU A 331 -25.67 -14.29 7.37
C LEU A 331 -25.05 -13.80 6.06
N ARG A 332 -24.53 -12.58 6.09
CA ARG A 332 -23.88 -11.98 4.92
C ARG A 332 -22.52 -12.60 4.65
N TYR A 333 -22.28 -12.97 3.42
CA TYR A 333 -20.99 -13.48 2.98
C TYR A 333 -20.63 -12.98 1.58
N GLN A 334 -19.35 -13.12 1.25
CA GLN A 334 -18.81 -12.84 -0.08
C GLN A 334 -17.81 -13.94 -0.48
N ARG A 335 -18.01 -14.54 -1.65
CA ARG A 335 -17.01 -15.45 -2.23
C ARG A 335 -15.79 -14.68 -2.67
N LEU A 336 -14.62 -15.11 -2.24
CA LEU A 336 -13.37 -14.45 -2.57
C LEU A 336 -12.85 -14.97 -3.93
N SER A 337 -12.38 -14.06 -4.77
CA SER A 337 -11.75 -14.39 -6.06
C SER A 337 -10.28 -14.79 -5.86
N VAL A 338 -10.06 -15.93 -5.21
CA VAL A 338 -8.72 -16.46 -4.92
C VAL A 338 -8.42 -17.71 -5.73
N ALA A 339 -7.14 -18.04 -5.90
CA ALA A 339 -6.68 -19.17 -6.71
C ALA A 339 -6.76 -20.52 -5.98
N ALA A 340 -6.91 -20.51 -4.63
CA ALA A 340 -6.94 -21.71 -3.81
C ALA A 340 -7.57 -21.43 -2.44
N ALA A 341 -7.89 -22.48 -1.69
CA ALA A 341 -8.30 -22.42 -0.29
C ALA A 341 -7.06 -22.21 0.61
N PHE A 342 -6.59 -20.98 0.64
CA PHE A 342 -5.43 -20.64 1.46
C PHE A 342 -5.68 -20.87 2.95
N HIS A 343 -4.62 -21.16 3.71
CA HIS A 343 -4.65 -21.45 5.14
C HIS A 343 -5.53 -22.65 5.52
N SER A 344 -5.70 -23.61 4.60
CA SER A 344 -6.35 -24.91 4.83
C SER A 344 -5.38 -26.06 4.56
N GLU A 345 -5.81 -27.29 4.85
CA GLU A 345 -5.03 -28.50 4.57
C GLU A 345 -4.68 -28.67 3.07
N LEU A 346 -5.47 -28.08 2.17
CA LEU A 346 -5.25 -28.14 0.72
C LEU A 346 -3.94 -27.50 0.28
N VAL A 347 -3.36 -26.61 1.08
CA VAL A 347 -2.06 -25.97 0.83
C VAL A 347 -0.98 -26.38 1.82
N ALA A 348 -1.26 -27.34 2.72
CA ALA A 348 -0.33 -27.76 3.77
C ALA A 348 0.99 -28.32 3.25
N ALA A 349 0.99 -28.94 2.07
CA ALA A 349 2.19 -29.46 1.41
C ALA A 349 3.24 -28.37 1.11
N ALA A 350 2.84 -27.10 1.04
CA ALA A 350 3.75 -25.96 0.87
C ALA A 350 4.65 -25.70 2.10
N SER A 351 4.22 -26.12 3.30
CA SER A 351 4.90 -25.77 4.57
C SER A 351 6.32 -26.36 4.68
N GLY A 352 6.50 -27.64 4.29
CA GLY A 352 7.80 -28.32 4.38
C GLY A 352 8.88 -27.63 3.54
N PRO A 353 8.72 -27.56 2.20
CA PRO A 353 9.71 -26.93 1.32
C PRO A 353 9.93 -25.44 1.62
N PHE A 354 8.89 -24.72 2.07
CA PHE A 354 9.02 -23.34 2.49
C PHE A 354 9.84 -23.20 3.77
N GLY A 355 9.60 -24.08 4.77
CA GLY A 355 10.36 -24.14 6.01
C GLY A 355 11.84 -24.47 5.77
N GLU A 356 12.15 -25.42 4.87
CA GLU A 356 13.53 -25.74 4.46
C GLU A 356 14.24 -24.52 3.86
N ARG A 357 13.53 -23.72 3.06
CA ARG A 357 14.09 -22.49 2.51
C ARG A 357 14.32 -21.42 3.57
N LEU A 358 13.41 -21.26 4.52
CA LEU A 358 13.59 -20.33 5.65
C LEU A 358 14.85 -20.66 6.47
N GLN A 359 15.16 -21.93 6.69
CA GLN A 359 16.38 -22.35 7.39
C GLN A 359 17.68 -21.96 6.66
N GLN A 360 17.63 -21.65 5.38
CA GLN A 360 18.77 -21.21 4.57
C GLN A 360 18.91 -19.68 4.52
N ILE A 361 17.94 -18.94 5.07
CA ILE A 361 17.98 -17.48 5.11
C ILE A 361 18.81 -17.03 6.33
N SER A 362 19.68 -16.06 6.11
CA SER A 362 20.38 -15.39 7.20
C SER A 362 19.43 -14.37 7.85
N PHE A 363 19.05 -14.62 9.09
CA PHE A 363 18.26 -13.69 9.86
C PHE A 363 19.16 -12.66 10.54
N ASN A 364 18.74 -11.40 10.50
CA ASN A 364 19.41 -10.29 11.15
C ASN A 364 18.74 -9.99 12.50
N LYS A 365 19.41 -9.18 13.32
CA LYS A 365 18.77 -8.57 14.48
C LYS A 365 17.76 -7.51 13.97
N PRO A 366 16.47 -7.63 14.31
CA PRO A 366 15.46 -6.69 13.82
C PRO A 366 15.68 -5.29 14.41
N ASN A 367 15.25 -4.28 13.66
CA ASN A 367 15.26 -2.88 14.09
C ASN A 367 13.89 -2.39 14.57
N ALA A 368 12.83 -3.17 14.35
CA ALA A 368 11.47 -2.86 14.74
C ALA A 368 10.67 -4.13 15.06
N ALA A 369 9.63 -3.99 15.87
CA ALA A 369 8.73 -5.11 16.20
C ALA A 369 7.88 -5.51 14.99
N VAL A 370 7.80 -6.81 14.72
CA VAL A 370 6.91 -7.38 13.70
C VAL A 370 5.94 -8.33 14.38
N TYR A 371 4.64 -8.16 14.15
CA TYR A 371 3.61 -9.00 14.76
C TYR A 371 3.24 -10.18 13.87
N ALA A 372 3.23 -11.37 14.47
CA ALA A 372 2.90 -12.62 13.81
C ALA A 372 1.39 -12.81 13.67
N ASN A 373 0.92 -13.26 12.50
CA ASN A 373 -0.50 -13.54 12.27
C ASN A 373 -1.01 -14.72 13.12
N THR A 374 -0.14 -15.69 13.42
CA THR A 374 -0.53 -16.92 14.14
C THR A 374 -0.80 -16.65 15.61
N THR A 375 0.04 -15.83 16.27
CA THR A 375 -0.03 -15.60 17.71
C THR A 375 -0.65 -14.25 18.09
N GLY A 376 -0.59 -13.27 17.17
CA GLY A 376 -0.92 -11.87 17.46
C GLY A 376 0.13 -11.17 18.33
N GLU A 377 1.29 -11.81 18.55
CA GLU A 377 2.40 -11.29 19.35
C GLU A 377 3.59 -10.94 18.45
N ALA A 378 4.51 -10.14 18.98
CA ALA A 378 5.72 -9.80 18.24
C ALA A 378 6.62 -11.04 18.07
N TYR A 379 7.25 -11.17 16.90
CA TYR A 379 8.32 -12.14 16.70
C TYR A 379 9.48 -11.88 17.67
N PRO A 380 10.20 -12.91 18.11
CA PRO A 380 11.35 -12.75 18.99
C PRO A 380 12.47 -11.97 18.28
N GLU A 381 13.24 -11.19 19.05
CA GLU A 381 14.40 -10.44 18.54
C GLU A 381 15.57 -11.36 18.12
N GLN A 382 15.55 -12.60 18.57
CA GLN A 382 16.54 -13.65 18.21
C GLN A 382 15.78 -14.75 17.46
N ALA A 383 16.15 -14.96 16.21
CA ALA A 383 15.65 -16.05 15.38
C ALA A 383 16.42 -17.34 15.65
#